data_66089d9562f2e35531790504aeef7d3b
#
_entry.id   66089d9562f2e35531790504aeef7d3b
#
_cell.length_a   1.000
_cell.length_b   1.000
_cell.length_c   1.000
_cell.angle_alpha   90.00
_cell.angle_beta   90.00
_cell.angle_gamma   90.00
#
_symmetry.space_group_name_H-M   'P 1'
#
loop_
_entity.id
_entity.type
_entity.pdbx_description
1 polymer ?
#
loop_
_entity_poly.entity_id
_entity_poly.type
_entity_poly.pdbx_seq_one_letter_code
_entity_poly.pdbx_strand_id
1 'polypeptide(L)'
;PDSLKGKRLLSLDLGALVAGAKFRGEFEERLKAVISEVQKSEGRVILFIDELHTLVGAGASEGSMDASNLLKPALARGELRAIGATTLNEYRKYIEKDAALERRFQQVYCPEPTVEDTIAILRGLQEKYEVHHGVRIRDEALIAAAVLSNRYITNRFLPDKAIDLVDEAASRLKMEIESQPVELDQVERKILQLNIEKVSIGKENDTASKERLLKLEEELAELSSKRNAMQAQWQNEKARINESRKYKEELEQLRIEETKYSREGNLNKAAELKYGKIPELEKKIAAVTAELEKKAGQQGQLLREEV
;
A
#
# COMPACT_ATOMS: atom_id res chain seq x y z
N PRO A 1 6.55 -29.20 6.85
CA PRO A 1 6.27 -30.62 7.06
C PRO A 1 5.64 -31.23 5.83
N ASP A 2 6.01 -32.47 5.50
CA ASP A 2 5.49 -33.16 4.31
C ASP A 2 3.96 -33.36 4.39
N SER A 3 3.42 -33.45 5.60
CA SER A 3 1.98 -33.57 5.85
C SER A 3 1.15 -32.32 5.38
N LEU A 4 1.80 -31.19 5.14
CA LEU A 4 1.16 -29.96 4.68
C LEU A 4 1.41 -29.68 3.17
N LYS A 5 2.31 -30.46 2.53
CA LYS A 5 2.56 -30.31 1.09
C LYS A 5 1.31 -30.67 0.29
N GLY A 6 1.02 -29.91 -0.76
CA GLY A 6 -0.13 -30.11 -1.63
C GLY A 6 -1.48 -29.77 -1.03
N LYS A 7 -1.54 -29.20 0.19
CA LYS A 7 -2.79 -28.70 0.77
C LYS A 7 -3.08 -27.28 0.27
N ARG A 8 -4.38 -26.99 0.16
CA ARG A 8 -4.87 -25.67 -0.23
C ARG A 8 -5.34 -24.93 1.03
N LEU A 9 -4.82 -23.71 1.23
CA LEU A 9 -5.30 -22.78 2.25
C LEU A 9 -6.33 -21.86 1.60
N LEU A 10 -7.56 -21.86 2.13
CA LEU A 10 -8.67 -21.03 1.66
C LEU A 10 -9.14 -20.13 2.79
N SER A 11 -9.27 -18.84 2.52
CA SER A 11 -9.85 -17.88 3.45
C SER A 11 -11.37 -17.93 3.38
N LEU A 12 -12.03 -18.02 4.54
CA LEU A 12 -13.47 -17.91 4.66
C LEU A 12 -13.86 -16.44 4.84
N ASP A 13 -14.50 -15.88 3.84
CA ASP A 13 -15.06 -14.54 3.93
C ASP A 13 -16.42 -14.57 4.63
N LEU A 14 -16.41 -14.22 5.92
CA LEU A 14 -17.63 -14.15 6.72
C LEU A 14 -18.55 -13.04 6.27
N GLY A 15 -18.02 -11.93 5.80
CA GLY A 15 -18.78 -10.80 5.25
C GLY A 15 -19.60 -11.24 4.03
N ALA A 16 -18.98 -11.98 3.11
CA ALA A 16 -19.66 -12.52 1.93
C ALA A 16 -20.75 -13.55 2.29
N LEU A 17 -20.55 -14.34 3.35
CA LEU A 17 -21.56 -15.28 3.83
C LEU A 17 -22.80 -14.59 4.41
N VAL A 18 -22.61 -13.46 5.09
CA VAL A 18 -23.68 -12.64 5.68
C VAL A 18 -24.33 -11.73 4.63
N ALA A 19 -23.56 -11.25 3.65
CA ALA A 19 -24.06 -10.38 2.61
C ALA A 19 -25.20 -11.03 1.82
N GLY A 20 -26.35 -10.36 1.79
CA GLY A 20 -27.55 -10.85 1.08
C GLY A 20 -28.32 -11.96 1.78
N ALA A 21 -27.92 -12.42 2.96
CA ALA A 21 -28.72 -13.29 3.79
C ALA A 21 -29.80 -12.47 4.51
N LYS A 22 -31.05 -12.59 4.08
CA LYS A 22 -32.19 -11.89 4.72
C LYS A 22 -32.60 -12.51 6.05
N PHE A 23 -32.30 -13.79 6.21
CA PHE A 23 -32.69 -14.59 7.38
C PHE A 23 -31.51 -15.42 7.90
N ARG A 24 -31.50 -15.67 9.20
CA ARG A 24 -30.51 -16.49 9.89
C ARG A 24 -30.29 -17.88 9.23
N GLY A 25 -31.36 -18.54 8.74
CA GLY A 25 -31.28 -19.83 8.09
C GLY A 25 -30.43 -19.86 6.83
N GLU A 26 -30.46 -18.79 6.03
CA GLU A 26 -29.66 -18.71 4.80
C GLU A 26 -28.16 -18.68 5.07
N PHE A 27 -27.71 -17.96 6.10
CA PHE A 27 -26.31 -17.96 6.53
C PHE A 27 -25.88 -19.35 7.02
N GLU A 28 -26.73 -20.00 7.87
CA GLU A 28 -26.44 -21.34 8.38
C GLU A 28 -26.34 -22.37 7.24
N GLU A 29 -27.22 -22.29 6.23
CA GLU A 29 -27.17 -23.15 5.05
C GLU A 29 -25.91 -22.93 4.22
N ARG A 30 -25.52 -21.69 3.98
CA ARG A 30 -24.29 -21.37 3.26
C ARG A 30 -23.05 -21.87 4.00
N LEU A 31 -22.97 -21.66 5.31
CA LEU A 31 -21.86 -22.15 6.12
C LEU A 31 -21.82 -23.69 6.14
N LYS A 32 -22.96 -24.37 6.26
CA LYS A 32 -23.06 -25.83 6.15
C LYS A 32 -22.57 -26.33 4.78
N ALA A 33 -22.93 -25.63 3.70
CA ALA A 33 -22.49 -25.98 2.35
C ALA A 33 -20.96 -25.87 2.23
N VAL A 34 -20.34 -24.80 2.75
CA VAL A 34 -18.89 -24.63 2.78
C VAL A 34 -18.22 -25.75 3.58
N ILE A 35 -18.70 -26.03 4.80
CA ILE A 35 -18.17 -27.10 5.64
C ILE A 35 -18.27 -28.47 4.91
N SER A 36 -19.41 -28.76 4.29
CA SER A 36 -19.61 -30.01 3.53
C SER A 36 -18.63 -30.13 2.36
N GLU A 37 -18.35 -29.03 1.65
CA GLU A 37 -17.42 -29.05 0.53
C GLU A 37 -15.96 -29.24 1.01
N VAL A 38 -15.58 -28.61 2.14
CA VAL A 38 -14.30 -28.83 2.77
C VAL A 38 -14.12 -30.27 3.26
N GLN A 39 -15.18 -30.87 3.85
CA GLN A 39 -15.17 -32.29 4.27
C GLN A 39 -14.94 -33.24 3.10
N LYS A 40 -15.59 -33.01 1.96
CA LYS A 40 -15.38 -33.81 0.72
C LYS A 40 -13.95 -33.73 0.19
N SER A 41 -13.19 -32.73 0.56
CA SER A 41 -11.80 -32.59 0.16
C SER A 41 -10.84 -33.55 0.90
N GLU A 42 -11.32 -34.35 1.86
CA GLU A 42 -10.55 -35.35 2.62
C GLU A 42 -9.28 -34.77 3.26
N GLY A 43 -9.40 -33.54 3.81
CA GLY A 43 -8.32 -32.86 4.48
C GLY A 43 -7.25 -32.25 3.56
N ARG A 44 -7.53 -32.11 2.26
CA ARG A 44 -6.68 -31.38 1.32
C ARG A 44 -6.85 -29.85 1.44
N VAL A 45 -7.95 -29.41 2.04
CA VAL A 45 -8.24 -27.98 2.28
C VAL A 45 -8.05 -27.67 3.75
N ILE A 46 -7.37 -26.56 4.03
CA ILE A 46 -7.27 -25.92 5.34
C ILE A 46 -8.02 -24.60 5.24
N LEU A 47 -8.98 -24.39 6.14
CA LEU A 47 -9.79 -23.19 6.15
C LEU A 47 -9.15 -22.14 7.06
N PHE A 48 -8.90 -20.92 6.56
CA PHE A 48 -8.50 -19.79 7.37
C PHE A 48 -9.74 -18.96 7.70
N ILE A 49 -9.93 -18.67 8.98
CA ILE A 49 -11.08 -17.89 9.49
C ILE A 49 -10.50 -16.70 10.26
N ASP A 50 -10.59 -15.54 9.65
CA ASP A 50 -10.25 -14.30 10.34
C ASP A 50 -11.37 -13.90 11.31
N GLU A 51 -11.01 -13.20 12.38
CA GLU A 51 -11.93 -12.78 13.43
C GLU A 51 -12.83 -13.95 13.93
N LEU A 52 -12.21 -15.12 14.20
CA LEU A 52 -12.92 -16.33 14.62
C LEU A 52 -13.95 -16.09 15.75
N HIS A 53 -13.70 -15.09 16.61
CA HIS A 53 -14.59 -14.70 17.69
C HIS A 53 -15.97 -14.24 17.20
N THR A 54 -16.09 -13.73 15.97
CA THR A 54 -17.38 -13.31 15.39
C THR A 54 -18.34 -14.47 15.20
N LEU A 55 -17.82 -15.68 14.96
CA LEU A 55 -18.62 -16.90 14.87
C LEU A 55 -19.13 -17.40 16.21
N VAL A 56 -18.45 -17.01 17.31
CA VAL A 56 -18.75 -17.47 18.69
C VAL A 56 -19.51 -16.41 19.47
N GLY A 57 -19.14 -15.13 19.30
CA GLY A 57 -19.70 -14.02 20.08
C GLY A 57 -21.06 -13.53 19.63
N ALA A 58 -21.50 -13.98 18.47
CA ALA A 58 -22.78 -13.62 17.92
C ALA A 58 -23.99 -14.14 18.76
N GLY A 59 -23.76 -14.97 19.80
CA GLY A 59 -24.80 -15.57 20.65
C GLY A 59 -25.25 -14.76 21.87
N ALA A 60 -24.66 -13.60 22.14
CA ALA A 60 -24.92 -12.87 23.39
C ALA A 60 -26.12 -11.89 23.33
N SER A 61 -26.67 -11.59 22.19
CA SER A 61 -27.93 -10.85 22.04
C SER A 61 -29.02 -11.71 21.43
N GLU A 62 -30.24 -11.57 21.91
CA GLU A 62 -31.41 -12.26 21.34
C GLU A 62 -31.47 -12.10 19.81
N GLY A 63 -31.17 -13.20 19.07
CA GLY A 63 -31.14 -13.18 17.61
C GLY A 63 -29.77 -13.30 16.94
N SER A 64 -28.66 -13.36 17.68
CA SER A 64 -27.35 -13.48 17.11
C SER A 64 -26.96 -14.93 16.76
N MET A 65 -26.12 -15.07 15.71
CA MET A 65 -25.79 -16.35 15.09
C MET A 65 -24.72 -17.10 15.91
N ASP A 66 -25.06 -18.22 16.50
CA ASP A 66 -24.08 -19.16 17.08
C ASP A 66 -23.62 -20.16 16.00
N ALA A 67 -22.78 -19.67 15.09
CA ALA A 67 -22.23 -20.51 14.03
C ALA A 67 -21.20 -21.52 14.57
N SER A 68 -20.74 -21.34 15.81
CA SER A 68 -19.80 -22.27 16.45
C SER A 68 -20.35 -23.67 16.55
N ASN A 69 -21.64 -23.81 16.78
CA ASN A 69 -22.30 -25.12 16.87
C ASN A 69 -22.27 -25.94 15.57
N LEU A 70 -22.11 -25.27 14.42
CA LEU A 70 -21.93 -25.92 13.12
C LEU A 70 -20.51 -26.42 12.92
N LEU A 71 -19.50 -25.66 13.42
CA LEU A 71 -18.08 -26.01 13.29
C LEU A 71 -17.64 -27.10 14.28
N LYS A 72 -18.17 -27.07 15.51
CA LYS A 72 -17.77 -27.98 16.59
C LYS A 72 -17.77 -29.45 16.22
N PRO A 73 -18.82 -30.02 15.56
CA PRO A 73 -18.82 -31.41 15.18
C PRO A 73 -17.78 -31.79 14.16
N ALA A 74 -17.58 -30.95 13.13
CA ALA A 74 -16.62 -31.18 12.06
C ALA A 74 -15.17 -31.09 12.57
N LEU A 75 -14.89 -30.13 13.44
CA LEU A 75 -13.59 -29.99 14.12
C LEU A 75 -13.33 -31.20 15.04
N ALA A 76 -14.35 -31.66 15.79
CA ALA A 76 -14.20 -32.78 16.71
C ALA A 76 -13.84 -34.10 16.00
N ARG A 77 -14.40 -34.32 14.81
CA ARG A 77 -14.14 -35.52 14.00
C ARG A 77 -12.86 -35.40 13.15
N GLY A 78 -12.18 -34.22 13.17
CA GLY A 78 -11.02 -33.98 12.34
C GLY A 78 -11.32 -33.85 10.83
N GLU A 79 -12.59 -33.73 10.48
CA GLU A 79 -13.08 -33.57 9.10
C GLU A 79 -12.83 -32.14 8.58
N LEU A 80 -12.77 -31.16 9.49
CA LEU A 80 -12.44 -29.76 9.21
C LEU A 80 -11.10 -29.43 9.82
N ARG A 81 -10.17 -28.97 9.00
CA ARG A 81 -8.92 -28.36 9.43
C ARG A 81 -9.03 -26.85 9.28
N ALA A 82 -8.88 -26.13 10.37
CA ALA A 82 -9.04 -24.68 10.38
C ALA A 82 -7.89 -23.98 11.12
N ILE A 83 -7.58 -22.78 10.66
CA ILE A 83 -6.73 -21.80 11.34
C ILE A 83 -7.64 -20.62 11.66
N GLY A 84 -7.83 -20.30 12.93
CA GLY A 84 -8.60 -19.14 13.37
C GLY A 84 -7.68 -18.03 13.86
N ALA A 85 -7.90 -16.81 13.41
CA ALA A 85 -7.22 -15.63 13.93
C ALA A 85 -8.17 -14.82 14.82
N THR A 86 -7.66 -14.26 15.91
CA THR A 86 -8.40 -13.37 16.82
C THR A 86 -7.44 -12.57 17.67
N THR A 87 -7.93 -11.54 18.36
CA THR A 87 -7.14 -10.79 19.33
C THR A 87 -7.14 -11.50 20.71
N LEU A 88 -6.14 -11.20 21.56
CA LEU A 88 -6.07 -11.77 22.90
C LEU A 88 -7.28 -11.46 23.76
N ASN A 89 -7.82 -10.23 23.64
CA ASN A 89 -8.98 -9.81 24.42
C ASN A 89 -10.24 -10.56 23.99
N GLU A 90 -10.43 -10.73 22.72
CA GLU A 90 -11.58 -11.45 22.14
C GLU A 90 -11.46 -12.96 22.36
N TYR A 91 -10.23 -13.51 22.30
CA TYR A 91 -9.97 -14.89 22.67
C TYR A 91 -10.47 -15.17 24.10
N ARG A 92 -10.02 -14.38 25.09
CA ARG A 92 -10.45 -14.52 26.48
C ARG A 92 -11.96 -14.32 26.68
N LYS A 93 -12.54 -13.39 25.93
CA LYS A 93 -13.96 -13.06 26.06
C LYS A 93 -14.89 -14.11 25.45
N TYR A 94 -14.52 -14.71 24.35
CA TYR A 94 -15.40 -15.56 23.53
C TYR A 94 -14.91 -17.00 23.38
N ILE A 95 -13.65 -17.25 23.06
CA ILE A 95 -13.14 -18.59 22.75
C ILE A 95 -12.85 -19.38 24.03
N GLU A 96 -12.12 -18.79 24.97
CA GLU A 96 -11.75 -19.43 26.25
C GLU A 96 -12.97 -19.83 27.09
N LYS A 97 -14.08 -19.09 26.97
CA LYS A 97 -15.34 -19.41 27.67
C LYS A 97 -16.11 -20.60 27.03
N ASP A 98 -15.82 -20.91 25.79
CA ASP A 98 -16.41 -22.08 25.12
C ASP A 98 -15.40 -23.24 25.17
N ALA A 99 -15.48 -24.01 26.25
CA ALA A 99 -14.63 -25.19 26.49
C ALA A 99 -14.65 -26.22 25.36
N ALA A 100 -15.67 -26.20 24.51
CA ALA A 100 -15.77 -27.10 23.38
C ALA A 100 -14.93 -26.62 22.20
N LEU A 101 -14.81 -25.32 21.96
CA LEU A 101 -13.91 -24.74 20.95
C LEU A 101 -12.48 -24.70 21.41
N GLU A 102 -12.24 -24.26 22.66
CA GLU A 102 -10.90 -24.15 23.23
C GLU A 102 -10.11 -25.48 23.09
N ARG A 103 -10.75 -26.62 23.39
CA ARG A 103 -10.10 -27.93 23.25
C ARG A 103 -9.84 -28.39 21.81
N ARG A 104 -10.37 -27.70 20.81
CA ARG A 104 -10.22 -28.04 19.38
C ARG A 104 -9.25 -27.18 18.63
N PHE A 105 -8.80 -26.08 19.22
CA PHE A 105 -7.79 -25.20 18.66
C PHE A 105 -6.54 -25.17 19.53
N GLN A 106 -5.39 -25.46 18.93
CA GLN A 106 -4.11 -25.22 19.55
C GLN A 106 -3.79 -23.73 19.47
N GLN A 107 -3.54 -23.09 20.59
CA GLN A 107 -3.15 -21.68 20.60
C GLN A 107 -1.75 -21.50 20.05
N VAL A 108 -1.60 -20.49 19.19
CA VAL A 108 -0.32 -20.00 18.66
C VAL A 108 -0.26 -18.50 18.94
N TYR A 109 0.56 -18.12 19.90
CA TYR A 109 0.74 -16.72 20.26
C TYR A 109 1.65 -16.02 19.24
N CYS A 110 1.15 -14.94 18.62
CA CYS A 110 1.91 -14.08 17.73
C CYS A 110 2.25 -12.78 18.47
N PRO A 111 3.47 -12.65 19.02
CA PRO A 111 3.87 -11.44 19.73
C PRO A 111 4.09 -10.27 18.77
N GLU A 112 4.09 -9.05 19.31
CA GLU A 112 4.56 -7.87 18.60
C GLU A 112 6.03 -8.07 18.20
N PRO A 113 6.41 -7.82 16.93
CA PRO A 113 7.80 -7.96 16.51
C PRO A 113 8.71 -6.91 17.15
N THR A 114 9.99 -7.22 17.22
CA THR A 114 11.00 -6.26 17.66
C THR A 114 11.22 -5.15 16.63
N VAL A 115 11.95 -4.10 16.98
CA VAL A 115 12.32 -3.04 16.02
C VAL A 115 13.17 -3.62 14.88
N GLU A 116 14.09 -4.53 15.19
CA GLU A 116 14.94 -5.21 14.20
C GLU A 116 14.11 -6.09 13.23
N ASP A 117 13.16 -6.85 13.77
CA ASP A 117 12.25 -7.65 12.95
C ASP A 117 11.38 -6.75 12.07
N THR A 118 10.92 -5.62 12.62
CA THR A 118 10.12 -4.64 11.89
C THR A 118 10.91 -4.03 10.73
N ILE A 119 12.19 -3.70 10.92
CA ILE A 119 13.05 -3.21 9.82
C ILE A 119 13.16 -4.27 8.72
N ALA A 120 13.33 -5.55 9.08
CA ALA A 120 13.37 -6.63 8.10
C ALA A 120 12.05 -6.77 7.32
N ILE A 121 10.91 -6.64 8.01
CA ILE A 121 9.57 -6.63 7.40
C ILE A 121 9.43 -5.44 6.42
N LEU A 122 9.80 -4.22 6.85
CA LEU A 122 9.73 -3.01 6.01
C LEU A 122 10.60 -3.14 4.76
N ARG A 123 11.82 -3.69 4.87
CA ARG A 123 12.68 -3.99 3.71
C ARG A 123 12.02 -4.96 2.74
N GLY A 124 11.30 -5.96 3.25
CA GLY A 124 10.53 -6.90 2.43
C GLY A 124 9.32 -6.27 1.72
N LEU A 125 8.80 -5.16 2.24
CA LEU A 125 7.67 -4.41 1.68
C LEU A 125 8.10 -3.22 0.81
N GLN A 126 9.34 -2.77 0.93
CA GLN A 126 9.88 -1.55 0.31
C GLN A 126 9.54 -1.45 -1.17
N GLU A 127 9.87 -2.46 -1.96
CA GLU A 127 9.65 -2.46 -3.41
C GLU A 127 8.17 -2.27 -3.78
N LYS A 128 7.26 -2.89 -3.03
CA LYS A 128 5.81 -2.76 -3.26
C LYS A 128 5.31 -1.35 -2.98
N TYR A 129 5.79 -0.72 -1.91
CA TYR A 129 5.43 0.67 -1.60
C TYR A 129 6.04 1.66 -2.59
N GLU A 130 7.29 1.43 -3.01
CA GLU A 130 7.93 2.23 -4.07
C GLU A 130 7.15 2.19 -5.38
N VAL A 131 6.69 1.01 -5.79
CA VAL A 131 5.86 0.84 -7.00
C VAL A 131 4.51 1.51 -6.83
N HIS A 132 3.84 1.30 -5.68
CA HIS A 132 2.50 1.84 -5.42
C HIS A 132 2.48 3.38 -5.40
N HIS A 133 3.44 4.00 -4.72
CA HIS A 133 3.52 5.46 -4.61
C HIS A 133 4.30 6.11 -5.75
N GLY A 134 5.14 5.36 -6.45
CA GLY A 134 6.02 5.87 -7.49
C GLY A 134 7.15 6.75 -6.96
N VAL A 135 7.61 6.47 -5.75
CA VAL A 135 8.71 7.18 -5.06
C VAL A 135 9.80 6.20 -4.67
N ARG A 136 10.98 6.70 -4.33
CA ARG A 136 12.08 5.91 -3.79
C ARG A 136 12.07 6.01 -2.27
N ILE A 137 12.21 4.88 -1.59
CA ILE A 137 12.28 4.81 -0.12
C ILE A 137 13.68 4.35 0.28
N ARG A 138 14.41 5.19 1.03
CA ARG A 138 15.75 4.87 1.48
C ARG A 138 15.72 3.93 2.68
N ASP A 139 16.76 3.10 2.82
CA ASP A 139 16.88 2.18 3.98
C ASP A 139 16.89 2.93 5.31
N GLU A 140 17.51 4.13 5.34
CA GLU A 140 17.52 5.02 6.49
C GLU A 140 16.11 5.47 6.91
N ALA A 141 15.21 5.68 5.95
CA ALA A 141 13.81 6.02 6.22
C ALA A 141 13.06 4.84 6.85
N LEU A 142 13.32 3.60 6.41
CA LEU A 142 12.74 2.39 7.01
C LEU A 142 13.21 2.19 8.45
N ILE A 143 14.50 2.39 8.71
CA ILE A 143 15.07 2.32 10.05
C ILE A 143 14.46 3.42 10.93
N ALA A 144 14.39 4.66 10.43
CA ALA A 144 13.79 5.78 11.15
C ALA A 144 12.30 5.51 11.45
N ALA A 145 11.53 4.99 10.48
CA ALA A 145 10.12 4.66 10.67
C ALA A 145 9.92 3.63 11.79
N ALA A 146 10.71 2.56 11.82
CA ALA A 146 10.63 1.55 12.87
C ALA A 146 10.99 2.12 14.26
N VAL A 147 12.10 2.86 14.36
CA VAL A 147 12.59 3.41 15.63
C VAL A 147 11.67 4.52 16.16
N LEU A 148 11.29 5.48 15.30
CA LEU A 148 10.49 6.63 15.72
C LEU A 148 9.03 6.22 16.02
N SER A 149 8.44 5.34 15.22
CA SER A 149 7.09 4.84 15.53
C SER A 149 7.05 4.06 16.83
N ASN A 150 8.06 3.24 17.11
CA ASN A 150 8.16 2.53 18.39
C ASN A 150 8.27 3.49 19.56
N ARG A 151 9.02 4.59 19.42
CA ARG A 151 9.27 5.56 20.48
C ARG A 151 8.11 6.51 20.72
N TYR A 152 7.44 6.99 19.68
CA TYR A 152 6.48 8.09 19.78
C TYR A 152 5.01 7.67 19.58
N ILE A 153 4.75 6.54 18.92
CA ILE A 153 3.39 6.05 18.69
C ILE A 153 3.11 4.91 19.67
N THR A 154 2.41 5.24 20.76
CA THR A 154 2.15 4.31 21.88
C THR A 154 0.81 3.58 21.81
N ASN A 155 -0.12 4.06 20.99
CA ASN A 155 -1.48 3.53 20.88
C ASN A 155 -1.65 2.47 19.75
N ARG A 156 -0.57 2.12 19.05
CA ARG A 156 -0.51 1.11 17.99
C ARG A 156 0.70 0.21 18.19
N PHE A 157 0.67 -0.95 17.53
CA PHE A 157 1.71 -1.97 17.63
C PHE A 157 2.58 -2.00 16.36
N LEU A 158 3.80 -2.51 16.50
CA LEU A 158 4.65 -2.89 15.39
C LEU A 158 4.11 -4.19 14.75
N PRO A 159 4.23 -4.39 13.44
CA PRO A 159 4.89 -3.51 12.47
C PRO A 159 3.98 -2.40 11.92
N ASP A 160 2.67 -2.43 12.18
CA ASP A 160 1.65 -1.62 11.51
C ASP A 160 1.94 -0.11 11.63
N LYS A 161 2.26 0.37 12.84
CA LYS A 161 2.58 1.80 13.04
C LYS A 161 3.80 2.28 12.26
N ALA A 162 4.75 1.39 11.97
CA ALA A 162 5.92 1.71 11.16
C ALA A 162 5.58 1.67 9.66
N ILE A 163 4.75 0.73 9.24
CA ILE A 163 4.22 0.64 7.89
C ILE A 163 3.39 1.89 7.58
N ASP A 164 2.46 2.27 8.45
CA ASP A 164 1.64 3.48 8.29
C ASP A 164 2.52 4.74 8.12
N LEU A 165 3.62 4.83 8.88
CA LEU A 165 4.52 5.98 8.81
C LEU A 165 5.25 6.06 7.46
N VAL A 166 5.67 4.91 6.92
CA VAL A 166 6.28 4.82 5.59
C VAL A 166 5.25 5.16 4.50
N ASP A 167 4.05 4.63 4.60
CA ASP A 167 2.95 4.86 3.66
C ASP A 167 2.56 6.34 3.60
N GLU A 168 2.40 6.99 4.76
CA GLU A 168 2.09 8.42 4.87
C GLU A 168 3.20 9.29 4.30
N ALA A 169 4.47 8.97 4.62
CA ALA A 169 5.62 9.72 4.10
C ALA A 169 5.73 9.60 2.57
N ALA A 170 5.54 8.39 2.04
CA ALA A 170 5.55 8.13 0.61
C ALA A 170 4.38 8.83 -0.11
N SER A 171 3.18 8.80 0.48
CA SER A 171 2.00 9.50 -0.03
C SER A 171 2.20 11.00 -0.08
N ARG A 172 2.81 11.58 0.96
CA ARG A 172 3.13 13.01 1.02
C ARG A 172 4.13 13.40 -0.05
N LEU A 173 5.20 12.62 -0.22
CA LEU A 173 6.18 12.87 -1.26
C LEU A 173 5.57 12.77 -2.67
N LYS A 174 4.71 11.77 -2.90
CA LYS A 174 3.95 11.66 -4.16
C LYS A 174 3.11 12.90 -4.43
N MET A 175 2.41 13.43 -3.42
CA MET A 175 1.64 14.67 -3.59
C MET A 175 2.55 15.86 -3.92
N GLU A 176 3.75 15.95 -3.30
CA GLU A 176 4.73 17.00 -3.62
C GLU A 176 5.22 16.89 -5.07
N ILE A 177 5.49 15.67 -5.57
CA ILE A 177 5.90 15.43 -6.97
C ILE A 177 4.79 15.77 -7.97
N GLU A 178 3.54 15.43 -7.63
CA GLU A 178 2.38 15.68 -8.50
C GLU A 178 1.94 17.15 -8.47
N SER A 179 2.23 17.87 -7.40
CA SER A 179 1.88 19.27 -7.21
C SER A 179 2.91 20.21 -7.87
N GLN A 180 2.48 21.42 -8.13
CA GLN A 180 3.36 22.47 -8.63
C GLN A 180 4.37 22.89 -7.55
N PRO A 181 5.67 23.02 -7.87
CA PRO A 181 6.68 23.48 -6.93
C PRO A 181 6.36 24.88 -6.34
N VAL A 182 6.67 25.06 -5.05
CA VAL A 182 6.36 26.31 -4.34
C VAL A 182 7.02 27.52 -5.00
N GLU A 183 8.23 27.35 -5.49
CA GLU A 183 8.99 28.43 -6.18
C GLU A 183 8.29 28.85 -7.47
N LEU A 184 7.72 27.91 -8.22
CA LEU A 184 6.98 28.21 -9.44
C LEU A 184 5.65 28.91 -9.12
N ASP A 185 4.92 28.44 -8.11
CA ASP A 185 3.67 29.07 -7.64
C ASP A 185 3.91 30.52 -7.18
N GLN A 186 5.01 30.78 -6.46
CA GLN A 186 5.38 32.14 -6.03
C GLN A 186 5.62 33.07 -7.23
N VAL A 187 6.34 32.59 -8.25
CA VAL A 187 6.60 33.38 -9.48
C VAL A 187 5.27 33.65 -10.20
N GLU A 188 4.38 32.66 -10.32
CA GLU A 188 3.08 32.85 -10.98
C GLU A 188 2.18 33.83 -10.22
N ARG A 189 2.13 33.76 -8.90
CA ARG A 189 1.39 34.72 -8.08
C ARG A 189 1.93 36.14 -8.25
N LYS A 190 3.26 36.29 -8.33
CA LYS A 190 3.87 37.60 -8.55
C LYS A 190 3.56 38.15 -9.95
N ILE A 191 3.59 37.31 -10.98
CA ILE A 191 3.15 37.66 -12.34
C ILE A 191 1.69 38.09 -12.33
N LEU A 192 0.81 37.35 -11.64
CA LEU A 192 -0.61 37.72 -11.54
C LEU A 192 -0.80 39.09 -10.86
N GLN A 193 -0.08 39.33 -9.76
CA GLN A 193 -0.13 40.62 -9.04
C GLN A 193 0.32 41.78 -9.92
N LEU A 194 1.43 41.63 -10.65
CA LEU A 194 1.93 42.66 -11.55
C LEU A 194 1.00 42.89 -12.75
N ASN A 195 0.35 41.86 -13.26
CA ASN A 195 -0.66 42.00 -14.31
C ASN A 195 -1.89 42.79 -13.81
N ILE A 196 -2.33 42.59 -12.58
CA ILE A 196 -3.41 43.38 -11.98
C ILE A 196 -2.99 44.85 -11.85
N GLU A 197 -1.76 45.10 -11.40
CA GLU A 197 -1.19 46.46 -11.31
C GLU A 197 -1.10 47.11 -12.69
N LYS A 198 -0.63 46.37 -13.71
CA LYS A 198 -0.54 46.81 -15.11
C LYS A 198 -1.89 47.26 -15.67
N VAL A 199 -2.95 46.46 -15.42
CA VAL A 199 -4.31 46.79 -15.86
C VAL A 199 -4.86 48.04 -15.14
N SER A 200 -4.50 48.24 -13.87
CA SER A 200 -4.91 49.42 -13.10
C SER A 200 -4.23 50.70 -13.62
N ILE A 201 -2.89 50.68 -13.74
CA ILE A 201 -2.11 51.81 -14.18
C ILE A 201 -2.32 52.12 -15.66
N GLY A 202 -2.61 51.13 -16.50
CA GLY A 202 -2.91 51.31 -17.92
C GLY A 202 -4.16 52.15 -18.23
N LYS A 203 -4.98 52.45 -17.22
CA LYS A 203 -6.13 53.36 -17.33
C LYS A 203 -5.76 54.82 -17.10
N GLU A 204 -4.59 55.08 -16.60
CA GLU A 204 -4.09 56.42 -16.30
C GLU A 204 -3.18 56.93 -17.44
N ASN A 205 -3.23 58.24 -17.74
CA ASN A 205 -2.55 58.82 -18.90
C ASN A 205 -1.39 59.75 -18.54
N ASP A 206 -1.03 59.87 -17.26
CA ASP A 206 0.05 60.75 -16.80
C ASP A 206 1.44 60.14 -17.10
N THR A 207 2.49 60.99 -17.08
CA THR A 207 3.87 60.59 -17.41
C THR A 207 4.45 59.59 -16.41
N ALA A 208 4.13 59.73 -15.12
CA ALA A 208 4.61 58.84 -14.07
C ALA A 208 4.04 57.41 -14.25
N SER A 209 2.76 57.27 -14.60
CA SER A 209 2.09 56.00 -14.87
C SER A 209 2.68 55.32 -16.12
N LYS A 210 3.09 56.08 -17.14
CA LYS A 210 3.76 55.51 -18.33
C LYS A 210 5.16 54.97 -18.01
N GLU A 211 5.94 55.67 -17.22
CA GLU A 211 7.26 55.18 -16.77
C GLU A 211 7.13 53.92 -15.89
N ARG A 212 6.13 53.89 -15.01
CA ARG A 212 5.84 52.71 -14.17
C ARG A 212 5.42 51.53 -15.04
N LEU A 213 4.63 51.77 -16.07
CA LEU A 213 4.13 50.74 -16.98
C LEU A 213 5.27 50.07 -17.76
N LEU A 214 6.27 50.86 -18.24
CA LEU A 214 7.46 50.29 -18.88
C LEU A 214 8.26 49.41 -17.94
N LYS A 215 8.48 49.82 -16.69
CA LYS A 215 9.20 49.00 -15.69
C LYS A 215 8.43 47.71 -15.35
N LEU A 216 7.10 47.80 -15.24
CA LEU A 216 6.25 46.61 -15.05
C LEU A 216 6.33 45.64 -16.21
N GLU A 217 6.39 46.13 -17.45
CA GLU A 217 6.51 45.28 -18.64
C GLU A 217 7.88 44.58 -18.68
N GLU A 218 8.96 45.24 -18.31
CA GLU A 218 10.28 44.63 -18.18
C GLU A 218 10.28 43.55 -17.08
N GLU A 219 9.77 43.84 -15.90
CA GLU A 219 9.70 42.91 -14.78
C GLU A 219 8.81 41.70 -15.12
N LEU A 220 7.68 41.93 -15.80
CA LEU A 220 6.80 40.85 -16.30
C LEU A 220 7.47 39.97 -17.34
N ALA A 221 8.27 40.56 -18.25
CA ALA A 221 9.01 39.78 -19.24
C ALA A 221 10.06 38.88 -18.60
N GLU A 222 10.84 39.41 -17.63
CA GLU A 222 11.82 38.65 -16.86
C GLU A 222 11.15 37.49 -16.08
N LEU A 223 10.12 37.81 -15.31
CA LEU A 223 9.41 36.80 -14.52
C LEU A 223 8.72 35.73 -15.40
N SER A 224 8.18 36.14 -16.54
CA SER A 224 7.57 35.20 -17.52
C SER A 224 8.63 34.27 -18.12
N SER A 225 9.81 34.79 -18.45
CA SER A 225 10.94 33.97 -18.92
C SER A 225 11.38 32.99 -17.85
N LYS A 226 11.54 33.45 -16.60
CA LYS A 226 11.88 32.62 -15.46
C LYS A 226 10.83 31.53 -15.21
N ARG A 227 9.52 31.87 -15.21
CA ARG A 227 8.42 30.92 -15.10
C ARG A 227 8.50 29.85 -16.17
N ASN A 228 8.68 30.23 -17.44
CA ASN A 228 8.72 29.30 -18.56
C ASN A 228 9.90 28.31 -18.42
N ALA A 229 11.08 28.79 -18.01
CA ALA A 229 12.24 27.95 -17.75
C ALA A 229 11.98 26.95 -16.61
N MET A 230 11.44 27.42 -15.48
CA MET A 230 11.10 26.57 -14.32
C MET A 230 10.01 25.57 -14.67
N GLN A 231 8.98 25.97 -15.42
CA GLN A 231 7.91 25.10 -15.86
C GLN A 231 8.41 23.97 -16.79
N ALA A 232 9.28 24.31 -17.73
CA ALA A 232 9.90 23.32 -18.61
C ALA A 232 10.79 22.34 -17.83
N GLN A 233 11.56 22.83 -16.86
CA GLN A 233 12.37 22.01 -15.99
C GLN A 233 11.48 21.05 -15.17
N TRP A 234 10.46 21.56 -14.48
CA TRP A 234 9.52 20.76 -13.70
C TRP A 234 8.83 19.68 -14.53
N GLN A 235 8.34 20.03 -15.74
CA GLN A 235 7.72 19.05 -16.63
C GLN A 235 8.69 17.97 -17.08
N ASN A 236 9.95 18.30 -17.34
CA ASN A 236 10.98 17.32 -17.70
C ASN A 236 11.33 16.40 -16.52
N GLU A 237 11.45 16.93 -15.30
CA GLU A 237 11.68 16.14 -14.09
C GLU A 237 10.50 15.18 -13.84
N LYS A 238 9.28 15.71 -13.88
CA LYS A 238 8.05 14.91 -13.70
C LYS A 238 7.89 13.81 -14.76
N ALA A 239 8.23 14.08 -16.01
CA ALA A 239 8.16 13.10 -17.10
C ALA A 239 9.11 11.91 -16.84
N ARG A 240 10.33 12.18 -16.35
CA ARG A 240 11.33 11.13 -16.04
C ARG A 240 10.93 10.29 -14.83
N ILE A 241 10.40 10.92 -13.77
CA ILE A 241 9.87 10.21 -12.61
C ILE A 241 8.73 9.27 -13.05
N ASN A 242 7.82 9.76 -13.88
CA ASN A 242 6.73 8.95 -14.42
C ASN A 242 7.21 7.80 -15.33
N GLU A 243 8.28 8.00 -16.08
CA GLU A 243 8.90 6.95 -16.91
C GLU A 243 9.51 5.84 -16.03
N SER A 244 10.27 6.22 -15.01
CA SER A 244 10.83 5.28 -14.03
C SER A 244 9.72 4.46 -13.34
N ARG A 245 8.65 5.14 -12.93
CA ARG A 245 7.47 4.50 -12.32
C ARG A 245 6.83 3.46 -13.25
N LYS A 246 6.59 3.79 -14.52
CA LYS A 246 6.02 2.84 -15.49
C LYS A 246 6.87 1.60 -15.65
N TYR A 247 8.19 1.74 -15.75
CA TYR A 247 9.08 0.59 -15.85
C TYR A 247 9.07 -0.28 -14.59
N LYS A 248 8.96 0.32 -13.39
CA LYS A 248 8.82 -0.43 -12.13
C LYS A 248 7.49 -1.18 -12.08
N GLU A 249 6.38 -0.55 -12.48
CA GLU A 249 5.05 -1.18 -12.57
C GLU A 249 5.05 -2.37 -13.54
N GLU A 250 5.66 -2.21 -14.72
CA GLU A 250 5.81 -3.28 -15.72
C GLU A 250 6.67 -4.45 -15.17
N LEU A 251 7.75 -4.12 -14.47
CA LEU A 251 8.63 -5.12 -13.86
C LEU A 251 7.87 -5.98 -12.85
N GLU A 252 7.09 -5.35 -11.98
CA GLU A 252 6.29 -6.06 -10.97
C GLU A 252 5.23 -6.97 -11.64
N GLN A 253 4.56 -6.49 -12.69
CA GLN A 253 3.63 -7.31 -13.46
C GLN A 253 4.31 -8.53 -14.05
N LEU A 254 5.50 -8.36 -14.65
CA LEU A 254 6.26 -9.49 -15.23
C LEU A 254 6.72 -10.48 -14.16
N ARG A 255 7.07 -10.04 -12.96
CA ARG A 255 7.41 -10.92 -11.83
C ARG A 255 6.20 -11.71 -11.32
N ILE A 256 5.02 -11.08 -11.28
CA ILE A 256 3.77 -11.78 -10.94
C ILE A 256 3.44 -12.84 -12.00
N GLU A 257 3.56 -12.50 -13.28
CA GLU A 257 3.34 -13.44 -14.38
C GLU A 257 4.36 -14.61 -14.36
N GLU A 258 5.63 -14.32 -14.12
CA GLU A 258 6.67 -15.36 -13.98
C GLU A 258 6.32 -16.34 -12.87
N THR A 259 5.95 -15.81 -11.69
CA THR A 259 5.53 -16.62 -10.55
C THR A 259 4.30 -17.48 -10.87
N LYS A 260 3.33 -16.91 -11.59
CA LYS A 260 2.13 -17.63 -12.04
C LYS A 260 2.48 -18.78 -12.99
N TYR A 261 3.26 -18.52 -14.05
CA TYR A 261 3.67 -19.56 -15.00
C TYR A 261 4.56 -20.63 -14.35
N SER A 262 5.38 -20.25 -13.38
CA SER A 262 6.18 -21.19 -12.60
C SER A 262 5.29 -22.14 -11.78
N ARG A 263 4.22 -21.63 -11.17
CA ARG A 263 3.24 -22.45 -10.42
C ARG A 263 2.38 -23.34 -11.32
N GLU A 264 2.06 -22.86 -12.52
CA GLU A 264 1.31 -23.61 -13.54
C GLU A 264 2.16 -24.67 -14.24
N GLY A 265 3.48 -24.73 -13.94
CA GLY A 265 4.42 -25.67 -14.56
C GLY A 265 4.86 -25.29 -15.97
N ASN A 266 4.53 -24.09 -16.44
CA ASN A 266 4.94 -23.58 -17.75
C ASN A 266 6.34 -22.95 -17.69
N LEU A 267 7.34 -23.83 -17.52
CA LEU A 267 8.73 -23.43 -17.28
C LEU A 267 9.33 -22.64 -18.46
N ASN A 268 8.89 -22.88 -19.68
CA ASN A 268 9.41 -22.17 -20.86
C ASN A 268 9.04 -20.68 -20.83
N LYS A 269 7.78 -20.36 -20.56
CA LYS A 269 7.33 -18.97 -20.43
C LYS A 269 7.92 -18.29 -19.19
N ALA A 270 8.00 -19.00 -18.07
CA ALA A 270 8.67 -18.48 -16.87
C ALA A 270 10.15 -18.14 -17.13
N ALA A 271 10.87 -19.00 -17.88
CA ALA A 271 12.27 -18.76 -18.25
C ALA A 271 12.43 -17.60 -19.22
N GLU A 272 11.54 -17.44 -20.22
CA GLU A 272 11.54 -16.30 -21.15
C GLU A 272 11.39 -14.97 -20.40
N LEU A 273 10.48 -14.90 -19.44
CA LEU A 273 10.29 -13.71 -18.61
C LEU A 273 11.51 -13.46 -17.74
N LYS A 274 11.96 -14.47 -17.00
CA LYS A 274 13.04 -14.37 -16.01
C LYS A 274 14.41 -14.01 -16.62
N TYR A 275 14.75 -14.59 -17.77
CA TYR A 275 16.08 -14.41 -18.37
C TYR A 275 16.08 -13.45 -19.57
N GLY A 276 14.89 -13.06 -20.09
CA GLY A 276 14.74 -12.14 -21.20
C GLY A 276 14.23 -10.78 -20.76
N LYS A 277 12.91 -10.67 -20.53
CA LYS A 277 12.24 -9.39 -20.35
C LYS A 277 12.58 -8.69 -19.04
N ILE A 278 12.64 -9.42 -17.93
CA ILE A 278 12.92 -8.84 -16.59
C ILE A 278 14.31 -8.17 -16.58
N PRO A 279 15.42 -8.82 -16.99
CA PRO A 279 16.75 -8.17 -16.97
C PRO A 279 16.87 -6.99 -17.94
N GLU A 280 16.11 -6.98 -19.04
CA GLU A 280 16.07 -5.84 -19.96
C GLU A 280 15.42 -4.63 -19.31
N LEU A 281 14.28 -4.83 -18.62
CA LEU A 281 13.61 -3.76 -17.89
C LEU A 281 14.44 -3.25 -16.69
N GLU A 282 15.09 -4.14 -15.96
CA GLU A 282 15.99 -3.78 -14.86
C GLU A 282 17.14 -2.87 -15.34
N LYS A 283 17.71 -3.13 -16.53
CA LYS A 283 18.71 -2.26 -17.15
C LYS A 283 18.14 -0.88 -17.51
N LYS A 284 16.91 -0.82 -18.02
CA LYS A 284 16.25 0.46 -18.32
C LYS A 284 16.00 1.28 -17.05
N ILE A 285 15.50 0.63 -15.99
CA ILE A 285 15.32 1.27 -14.68
C ILE A 285 16.65 1.80 -14.15
N ALA A 286 17.70 0.97 -14.16
CA ALA A 286 19.03 1.39 -13.69
C ALA A 286 19.58 2.59 -14.47
N ALA A 287 19.37 2.64 -15.80
CA ALA A 287 19.79 3.76 -16.62
C ALA A 287 19.06 5.06 -16.27
N VAL A 288 17.73 5.01 -16.13
CA VAL A 288 16.91 6.18 -15.74
C VAL A 288 17.26 6.66 -14.33
N THR A 289 17.43 5.73 -13.38
CA THR A 289 17.81 6.04 -11.99
C THR A 289 19.19 6.70 -11.94
N ALA A 290 20.18 6.19 -12.68
CA ALA A 290 21.52 6.79 -12.73
C ALA A 290 21.52 8.20 -13.34
N GLU A 291 20.64 8.49 -14.29
CA GLU A 291 20.47 9.85 -14.83
C GLU A 291 19.83 10.81 -13.80
N LEU A 292 18.86 10.32 -13.02
CA LEU A 292 18.23 11.10 -11.96
C LEU A 292 19.22 11.41 -10.84
N GLU A 293 19.99 10.43 -10.38
CA GLU A 293 21.03 10.61 -9.36
C GLU A 293 22.14 11.58 -9.78
N LYS A 294 22.57 11.55 -11.04
CA LYS A 294 23.55 12.52 -11.55
C LYS A 294 23.05 13.96 -11.51
N LYS A 295 21.74 14.16 -11.67
CA LYS A 295 21.11 15.49 -11.62
C LYS A 295 20.77 15.93 -10.20
N ALA A 296 20.45 15.00 -9.31
CA ALA A 296 20.19 15.27 -7.89
C ALA A 296 21.39 15.93 -7.18
N GLY A 297 22.61 15.64 -7.64
CA GLY A 297 23.83 16.29 -7.15
C GLY A 297 24.09 17.71 -7.68
N GLN A 298 23.29 18.20 -8.63
CA GLN A 298 23.40 19.56 -9.17
C GLN A 298 22.41 20.48 -8.45
N GLN A 299 22.89 21.60 -7.91
CA GLN A 299 22.02 22.61 -7.29
C GLN A 299 20.94 23.07 -8.27
N GLY A 300 19.66 22.88 -7.92
CA GLY A 300 18.55 23.38 -8.71
C GLY A 300 17.43 22.38 -9.02
N GLN A 301 17.41 21.21 -8.40
CA GLN A 301 16.31 20.26 -8.56
C GLN A 301 15.03 20.79 -7.88
N LEU A 302 13.92 20.82 -8.63
CA LEU A 302 12.63 21.33 -8.14
C LEU A 302 11.82 20.25 -7.40
N LEU A 303 12.05 18.96 -7.70
CA LEU A 303 11.33 17.84 -7.11
C LEU A 303 12.28 16.95 -6.30
N ARG A 304 11.80 16.49 -5.13
CA ARG A 304 12.44 15.44 -4.34
C ARG A 304 11.82 14.10 -4.72
N GLU A 305 12.62 13.07 -4.81
CA GLU A 305 12.21 11.72 -5.24
C GLU A 305 12.34 10.67 -4.13
N GLU A 306 13.03 11.02 -3.06
CA GLU A 306 13.40 10.08 -2.00
C GLU A 306 12.79 10.46 -0.65
N VAL A 307 12.27 9.45 0.02
CA VAL A 307 11.84 9.49 1.43
C VAL A 307 13.03 9.17 2.32
#